data_0f60d57082a4de85296189f773265ef9
#
_entry.id   0f60d57082a4de85296189f773265ef9
#
_cell.length_a   1.000
_cell.length_b   1.000
_cell.length_c   1.000
_cell.angle_alpha   90.00
_cell.angle_beta   90.00
_cell.angle_gamma   90.00
#
_symmetry.space_group_name_H-M   'P 1'
#
loop_
_entity.id
_entity.type
_entity.pdbx_description
1 polymer ?
#
loop_
_entity_poly.entity_id
_entity_poly.type
_entity_poly.pdbx_seq_one_letter_code
_entity_poly.pdbx_strand_id
1 'polypeptide(L)'
;STGADGRDEDDEGDWQDPFVNIDFACNPEWLPTYWSEIYFILADTLRHEIEHITQDGIDIGNYRKGKPNEPDDIMRMMINNGMLPKYHYLLLPKEVDANLQGLRFEAKKRKEKIIYTVNRYLDQKEEMGEVTQEEREIVLNKWRARAKHLGFKI
;
A
#
# COMPACT_ATOMS: atom_id res chain seq x y z
N SER A 1 9.25 4.87 -8.42
CA SER A 1 9.27 3.98 -7.25
C SER A 1 8.75 4.69 -6.01
N THR A 2 8.32 3.96 -5.03
CA THR A 2 7.88 4.45 -3.73
C THR A 2 8.57 3.68 -2.62
N GLY A 3 8.75 4.31 -1.48
CA GLY A 3 9.28 3.67 -0.30
C GLY A 3 8.94 4.46 0.96
N ALA A 4 8.71 3.76 2.06
CA ALA A 4 8.64 4.33 3.38
C ALA A 4 9.85 3.84 4.18
N ASP A 5 10.52 4.76 4.82
CA ASP A 5 11.60 4.43 5.72
C ASP A 5 11.25 4.84 7.15
N GLY A 6 11.67 4.03 8.08
CA GLY A 6 11.49 4.30 9.48
C GLY A 6 12.58 5.21 10.04
N ARG A 7 12.68 5.22 11.34
CA ARG A 7 13.82 5.84 12.01
C ARG A 7 15.04 4.95 11.88
N ASP A 8 16.14 5.54 11.48
CA ASP A 8 17.45 4.90 11.49
C ASP A 8 18.24 5.35 12.72
N GLU A 9 18.92 4.41 13.33
CA GLU A 9 19.93 4.71 14.34
C GLU A 9 21.24 4.96 13.61
N ASP A 10 21.81 6.15 13.78
CA ASP A 10 23.12 6.47 13.23
C ASP A 10 24.25 5.84 14.08
N ASP A 11 25.49 6.00 13.63
CA ASP A 11 26.67 5.47 14.32
C ASP A 11 26.88 6.05 15.74
N GLU A 12 26.15 7.13 16.08
CA GLU A 12 26.20 7.79 17.39
C GLU A 12 24.96 7.47 18.25
N GLY A 13 24.04 6.66 17.75
CA GLY A 13 22.79 6.29 18.45
C GLY A 13 21.66 7.31 18.28
N ASP A 14 21.81 8.31 17.42
CA ASP A 14 20.74 9.25 17.09
C ASP A 14 19.69 8.60 16.18
N TRP A 15 18.44 8.98 16.40
CA TRP A 15 17.32 8.50 15.63
C TRP A 15 16.92 9.53 14.58
N GLN A 16 16.84 9.11 13.32
CA GLN A 16 16.30 9.95 12.26
C GLN A 16 14.77 9.93 12.27
N ASP A 17 14.17 11.04 11.88
CA ASP A 17 12.73 11.10 11.68
C ASP A 17 12.32 10.22 10.50
N PRO A 18 11.16 9.56 10.58
CA PRO A 18 10.65 8.78 9.47
C PRO A 18 10.33 9.67 8.27
N PHE A 19 10.60 9.18 7.09
CA PHE A 19 10.26 9.89 5.86
C PHE A 19 9.65 8.95 4.81
N VAL A 20 8.88 9.54 3.90
CA VAL A 20 8.36 8.86 2.71
C VAL A 20 9.01 9.49 1.49
N ASN A 21 9.64 8.67 0.66
CA ASN A 21 10.19 9.09 -0.62
C ASN A 21 9.35 8.51 -1.76
N ILE A 22 8.82 9.39 -2.60
CA ILE A 22 8.01 9.02 -3.76
C ILE A 22 8.69 9.53 -5.02
N ASP A 23 9.25 8.61 -5.80
CA ASP A 23 9.80 8.92 -7.11
C ASP A 23 8.69 8.84 -8.15
N PHE A 24 8.47 9.95 -8.84
CA PHE A 24 7.45 10.06 -9.86
C PHE A 24 8.08 10.33 -11.22
N ALA A 25 7.84 9.43 -12.17
CA ALA A 25 8.28 9.58 -13.53
C ALA A 25 7.08 9.56 -14.49
N CYS A 26 6.91 10.62 -15.27
CA CYS A 26 5.88 10.70 -16.30
C CYS A 26 6.39 11.45 -17.54
N ASN A 27 5.71 11.24 -18.66
CA ASN A 27 5.93 12.09 -19.82
C ASN A 27 5.36 13.49 -19.51
N PRO A 28 6.17 14.58 -19.61
CA PRO A 28 5.71 15.94 -19.36
C PRO A 28 4.49 16.36 -20.19
N GLU A 29 4.31 15.81 -21.37
CA GLU A 29 3.16 16.07 -22.24
C GLU A 29 1.83 15.61 -21.65
N TRP A 30 1.87 14.68 -20.69
CA TRP A 30 0.68 14.18 -20.01
C TRP A 30 0.20 15.12 -18.91
N LEU A 31 1.07 15.98 -18.36
CA LEU A 31 0.77 16.78 -17.17
C LEU A 31 -0.47 17.66 -17.29
N PRO A 32 -0.73 18.42 -18.38
CA PRO A 32 -1.94 19.23 -18.46
C PRO A 32 -3.24 18.41 -18.46
N THR A 33 -3.21 17.23 -19.10
CA THR A 33 -4.42 16.40 -19.32
C THR A 33 -4.68 15.45 -18.15
N TYR A 34 -3.62 14.86 -17.57
CA TYR A 34 -3.73 13.79 -16.58
C TYR A 34 -3.36 14.23 -15.17
N TRP A 35 -3.21 15.53 -14.91
CA TRP A 35 -2.81 16.03 -13.60
C TRP A 35 -3.71 15.54 -12.45
N SER A 36 -5.02 15.52 -12.68
CA SER A 36 -5.97 15.04 -11.66
C SER A 36 -5.77 13.56 -11.33
N GLU A 37 -5.52 12.72 -12.35
CA GLU A 37 -5.24 11.28 -12.15
C GLU A 37 -3.93 11.07 -11.40
N ILE A 38 -2.89 11.80 -11.77
CA ILE A 38 -1.60 11.79 -11.08
C ILE A 38 -1.78 12.16 -9.61
N TYR A 39 -2.51 13.22 -9.33
CA TYR A 39 -2.81 13.67 -7.97
C TYR A 39 -3.52 12.58 -7.14
N PHE A 40 -4.51 11.90 -7.71
CA PHE A 40 -5.24 10.86 -7.00
C PHE A 40 -4.36 9.64 -6.70
N ILE A 41 -3.53 9.23 -7.67
CA ILE A 41 -2.58 8.12 -7.49
C ILE A 41 -1.53 8.46 -6.42
N LEU A 42 -0.99 9.68 -6.44
CA LEU A 42 -0.05 10.14 -5.42
C LEU A 42 -0.69 10.20 -4.03
N ALA A 43 -1.95 10.61 -3.94
CA ALA A 43 -2.67 10.66 -2.67
C ALA A 43 -2.89 9.26 -2.08
N ASP A 44 -3.24 8.27 -2.91
CA ASP A 44 -3.31 6.86 -2.52
C ASP A 44 -1.95 6.36 -2.04
N THR A 45 -0.93 6.50 -2.88
CA THR A 45 0.43 6.03 -2.58
C THR A 45 0.96 6.63 -1.29
N LEU A 46 0.86 7.94 -1.11
CA LEU A 46 1.32 8.62 0.10
C LEU A 46 0.59 8.10 1.35
N ARG A 47 -0.72 7.95 1.29
CA ARG A 47 -1.49 7.44 2.42
C ARG A 47 -1.15 5.98 2.73
N HIS A 48 -0.89 5.17 1.71
CA HIS A 48 -0.43 3.79 1.83
C HIS A 48 0.91 3.72 2.58
N GLU A 49 1.90 4.49 2.16
CA GLU A 49 3.23 4.51 2.79
C GLU A 49 3.19 5.05 4.24
N ILE A 50 2.36 6.06 4.51
CA ILE A 50 2.14 6.55 5.88
C ILE A 50 1.56 5.44 6.77
N GLU A 51 0.67 4.60 6.24
CA GLU A 51 0.13 3.47 7.00
C GLU A 51 1.23 2.50 7.43
N HIS A 52 2.19 2.19 6.55
CA HIS A 52 3.34 1.35 6.92
C HIS A 52 4.18 1.94 8.05
N ILE A 53 4.44 3.24 8.01
CA ILE A 53 5.14 3.94 9.09
C ILE A 53 4.38 3.80 10.41
N THR A 54 3.07 4.01 10.39
CA THR A 54 2.21 3.86 11.57
C THR A 54 2.20 2.43 12.11
N GLN A 55 2.16 1.44 11.23
CA GLN A 55 2.21 0.02 11.61
C GLN A 55 3.53 -0.34 12.30
N ASP A 56 4.61 0.33 11.99
CA ASP A 56 5.91 0.14 12.64
C ASP A 56 6.02 0.85 14.01
N GLY A 57 4.96 1.57 14.42
CA GLY A 57 4.86 2.17 15.75
C GLY A 57 5.62 3.48 15.92
N ILE A 58 5.94 4.16 14.84
CA ILE A 58 6.67 5.44 14.85
C ILE A 58 5.88 6.53 15.57
N ASP A 59 4.58 6.57 15.34
CA ASP A 59 3.66 7.55 15.93
C ASP A 59 3.57 7.46 17.46
N ILE A 60 3.86 6.29 18.03
CA ILE A 60 3.87 6.06 19.48
C ILE A 60 5.28 5.98 20.08
N GLY A 61 6.30 6.32 19.31
CA GLY A 61 7.71 6.29 19.76
C GLY A 61 8.29 4.89 19.96
N ASN A 62 7.60 3.86 19.53
CA ASN A 62 8.00 2.46 19.69
C ASN A 62 8.65 1.85 18.44
N TYR A 63 9.01 2.69 17.48
CA TYR A 63 9.69 2.21 16.29
C TYR A 63 11.01 1.52 16.67
N ARG A 64 11.18 0.31 16.16
CA ARG A 64 12.41 -0.47 16.31
C ARG A 64 12.83 -0.97 14.94
N LYS A 65 13.88 -0.39 14.40
CA LYS A 65 14.51 -0.89 13.18
C LYS A 65 14.88 -2.37 13.36
N GLY A 66 14.56 -3.19 12.38
CA GLY A 66 15.02 -4.57 12.33
C GLY A 66 14.30 -5.59 13.21
N LYS A 67 13.12 -5.25 13.78
CA LYS A 67 12.22 -6.29 14.24
C LYS A 67 11.37 -6.76 13.06
N PRO A 68 11.68 -7.91 12.43
CA PRO A 68 10.84 -8.46 11.39
C PRO A 68 9.46 -8.71 11.99
N ASN A 69 8.43 -8.34 11.28
CA ASN A 69 7.11 -8.89 11.49
C ASN A 69 7.12 -10.27 10.83
N GLU A 70 7.60 -11.25 11.55
CA GLU A 70 8.01 -12.55 11.04
C GLU A 70 7.04 -13.19 10.02
N PRO A 71 5.70 -13.19 10.21
CA PRO A 71 4.80 -13.79 9.23
C PRO A 71 4.81 -13.06 7.88
N ASP A 72 4.77 -11.73 7.87
CA ASP A 72 4.77 -10.93 6.66
C ASP A 72 6.09 -11.05 5.91
N ASP A 73 7.22 -11.03 6.60
CA ASP A 73 8.55 -11.11 6.01
C ASP A 73 8.81 -12.48 5.37
N ILE A 74 8.40 -13.56 6.04
CA ILE A 74 8.48 -14.90 5.49
C ILE A 74 7.63 -15.03 4.22
N MET A 75 6.39 -14.54 4.24
CA MET A 75 5.51 -14.58 3.08
C MET A 75 6.07 -13.74 1.92
N ARG A 76 6.60 -12.53 2.18
CA ARG A 76 7.27 -11.70 1.17
C ARG A 76 8.43 -12.43 0.53
N MET A 77 9.28 -13.08 1.32
CA MET A 77 10.39 -13.87 0.82
C MET A 77 9.90 -15.02 -0.07
N MET A 78 8.84 -15.72 0.33
CA MET A 78 8.26 -16.81 -0.47
C MET A 78 7.69 -16.30 -1.80
N ILE A 79 7.01 -15.16 -1.81
CA ILE A 79 6.49 -14.52 -3.03
C ILE A 79 7.65 -14.11 -3.95
N ASN A 80 8.67 -13.46 -3.41
CA ASN A 80 9.83 -12.98 -4.16
C ASN A 80 10.65 -14.11 -4.77
N ASN A 81 10.68 -15.26 -4.12
CA ASN A 81 11.35 -16.46 -4.60
C ASN A 81 10.46 -17.34 -5.52
N GLY A 82 9.26 -16.88 -5.87
CA GLY A 82 8.34 -17.61 -6.73
C GLY A 82 7.71 -18.85 -6.09
N MET A 83 7.80 -19.00 -4.77
CA MET A 83 7.21 -20.10 -4.00
C MET A 83 5.70 -19.91 -3.75
N LEU A 84 5.23 -18.68 -3.79
CA LEU A 84 3.82 -18.29 -3.71
C LEU A 84 3.45 -17.39 -4.89
N PRO A 85 2.21 -17.49 -5.40
CA PRO A 85 1.68 -16.57 -6.41
C PRO A 85 1.72 -15.11 -5.96
N LYS A 86 1.88 -14.19 -6.90
CA LYS A 86 2.02 -12.75 -6.61
C LYS A 86 0.84 -12.15 -5.86
N TYR A 87 -0.39 -12.63 -6.09
CA TYR A 87 -1.58 -12.10 -5.44
C TYR A 87 -1.55 -12.25 -3.92
N HIS A 88 -0.76 -13.18 -3.37
CA HIS A 88 -0.56 -13.31 -1.93
C HIS A 88 0.01 -12.04 -1.29
N TYR A 89 0.72 -11.20 -2.06
CA TYR A 89 1.17 -9.90 -1.58
C TYR A 89 -0.01 -9.01 -1.14
N LEU A 90 -1.10 -9.03 -1.90
CA LEU A 90 -2.32 -8.27 -1.57
C LEU A 90 -3.11 -8.84 -0.39
N LEU A 91 -2.69 -10.00 0.14
CA LEU A 91 -3.28 -10.65 1.30
C LEU A 91 -2.45 -10.52 2.58
N LEU A 92 -1.23 -9.96 2.48
CA LEU A 92 -0.39 -9.70 3.64
C LEU A 92 -1.09 -8.72 4.58
N PRO A 93 -1.20 -8.99 5.88
CA PRO A 93 -1.95 -8.13 6.81
C PRO A 93 -1.57 -6.65 6.74
N LYS A 94 -0.28 -6.33 6.72
CA LYS A 94 0.20 -4.94 6.59
C LYS A 94 -0.19 -4.31 5.26
N GLU A 95 -0.09 -5.05 4.17
CA GLU A 95 -0.47 -4.57 2.84
C GLU A 95 -1.99 -4.40 2.69
N VAL A 96 -2.79 -5.28 3.28
CA VAL A 96 -4.25 -5.13 3.29
C VAL A 96 -4.64 -3.81 3.94
N ASP A 97 -4.10 -3.51 5.10
CA ASP A 97 -4.41 -2.27 5.81
C ASP A 97 -3.92 -1.05 5.05
N ALA A 98 -2.68 -1.07 4.54
CA ALA A 98 -2.11 0.03 3.76
C ALA A 98 -2.91 0.30 2.46
N ASN A 99 -3.22 -0.75 1.69
CA ASN A 99 -4.04 -0.62 0.48
C ASN A 99 -5.44 -0.08 0.79
N LEU A 100 -6.10 -0.60 1.82
CA LEU A 100 -7.45 -0.13 2.19
C LEU A 100 -7.46 1.34 2.61
N GLN A 101 -6.47 1.80 3.36
CA GLN A 101 -6.37 3.20 3.77
C GLN A 101 -6.04 4.11 2.59
N GLY A 102 -5.10 3.71 1.72
CA GLY A 102 -4.76 4.45 0.51
C GLY A 102 -5.96 4.59 -0.43
N LEU A 103 -6.58 3.49 -0.81
CA LEU A 103 -7.73 3.47 -1.73
C LEU A 103 -8.95 4.20 -1.15
N ARG A 104 -9.18 4.12 0.16
CA ARG A 104 -10.21 4.90 0.83
C ARG A 104 -9.95 6.40 0.73
N PHE A 105 -8.71 6.81 0.91
CA PHE A 105 -8.31 8.21 0.79
C PHE A 105 -8.44 8.71 -0.65
N GLU A 106 -8.00 7.94 -1.64
CA GLU A 106 -8.18 8.22 -3.06
C GLU A 106 -9.67 8.37 -3.43
N ALA A 107 -10.51 7.41 -3.04
CA ALA A 107 -11.96 7.45 -3.30
C ALA A 107 -12.60 8.73 -2.75
N LYS A 108 -12.18 9.15 -1.54
CA LYS A 108 -12.64 10.42 -0.95
C LYS A 108 -12.22 11.63 -1.79
N LYS A 109 -10.99 11.65 -2.29
CA LYS A 109 -10.49 12.72 -3.16
C LYS A 109 -11.20 12.74 -4.52
N ARG A 110 -11.49 11.56 -5.07
CA ARG A 110 -12.26 11.42 -6.32
C ARG A 110 -13.76 11.69 -6.14
N LYS A 111 -14.25 11.78 -4.90
CA LYS A 111 -15.68 11.90 -4.56
C LYS A 111 -16.51 10.75 -5.13
N GLU A 112 -15.98 9.54 -5.06
CA GLU A 112 -16.64 8.32 -5.54
C GLU A 112 -16.77 7.28 -4.43
N LYS A 113 -17.55 6.22 -4.69
CA LYS A 113 -17.61 5.07 -3.79
C LYS A 113 -16.30 4.30 -3.85
N ILE A 114 -15.81 3.86 -2.71
CA ILE A 114 -14.53 3.14 -2.60
C ILE A 114 -14.45 1.89 -3.49
N ILE A 115 -15.58 1.22 -3.73
CA ILE A 115 -15.61 0.04 -4.60
C ILE A 115 -15.13 0.35 -6.04
N TYR A 116 -15.39 1.56 -6.55
CA TYR A 116 -14.91 1.94 -7.89
C TYR A 116 -13.40 2.12 -7.90
N THR A 117 -12.83 2.73 -6.87
CA THR A 117 -11.38 2.86 -6.71
C THR A 117 -10.71 1.50 -6.53
N VAL A 118 -11.28 0.63 -5.70
CA VAL A 118 -10.79 -0.74 -5.48
C VAL A 118 -10.82 -1.54 -6.78
N ASN A 119 -11.92 -1.49 -7.53
CA ASN A 119 -12.00 -2.20 -8.81
C ASN A 119 -10.97 -1.70 -9.81
N ARG A 120 -10.80 -0.39 -9.93
CA ARG A 120 -9.78 0.21 -10.82
C ARG A 120 -8.37 -0.26 -10.46
N TYR A 121 -8.04 -0.30 -9.17
CA TYR A 121 -6.77 -0.81 -8.68
C TYR A 121 -6.56 -2.29 -9.03
N LEU A 122 -7.57 -3.12 -8.79
CA LEU A 122 -7.49 -4.56 -9.11
C LEU A 122 -7.49 -4.83 -10.62
N ASP A 123 -8.18 -4.00 -11.42
CA ASP A 123 -8.11 -4.06 -12.89
C ASP A 123 -6.67 -3.84 -13.38
N GLN A 124 -5.97 -2.86 -12.82
CA GLN A 124 -4.55 -2.62 -13.14
C GLN A 124 -3.67 -3.81 -12.73
N LYS A 125 -3.91 -4.42 -11.58
CA LYS A 125 -3.17 -5.60 -11.12
C LYS A 125 -3.41 -6.82 -12.03
N GLU A 126 -4.62 -6.97 -12.53
CA GLU A 126 -4.98 -8.01 -13.50
C GLU A 126 -4.30 -7.76 -14.86
N GLU A 127 -4.33 -6.53 -15.37
CA GLU A 127 -3.64 -6.12 -16.60
C GLU A 127 -2.12 -6.34 -16.51
N MET A 128 -1.53 -6.13 -15.35
CA MET A 128 -0.11 -6.41 -15.10
C MET A 128 0.21 -7.90 -14.90
N GLY A 129 -0.80 -8.78 -14.90
CA GLY A 129 -0.63 -10.22 -14.67
C GLY A 129 -0.25 -10.59 -13.24
N GLU A 130 -0.51 -9.73 -12.27
CA GLU A 130 -0.21 -9.97 -10.86
C GLU A 130 -1.33 -10.73 -10.15
N VAL A 131 -2.54 -10.70 -10.71
CA VAL A 131 -3.74 -11.34 -10.18
C VAL A 131 -4.60 -11.87 -11.32
N THR A 132 -5.15 -13.07 -11.18
CA THR A 132 -6.18 -13.58 -12.09
C THR A 132 -7.57 -13.15 -11.62
N GLN A 133 -8.60 -13.41 -12.43
CA GLN A 133 -9.98 -13.11 -12.07
C GLN A 133 -10.44 -13.90 -10.83
N GLU A 134 -10.05 -15.16 -10.72
CA GLU A 134 -10.38 -15.99 -9.55
C GLU A 134 -9.65 -15.49 -8.29
N GLU A 135 -8.37 -15.16 -8.43
CA GLU A 135 -7.55 -14.61 -7.33
C GLU A 135 -8.06 -13.25 -6.87
N ARG A 136 -8.56 -12.42 -7.78
CA ARG A 136 -9.21 -11.13 -7.48
C ARG A 136 -10.37 -11.30 -6.50
N GLU A 137 -11.22 -12.29 -6.70
CA GLU A 137 -12.34 -12.56 -5.77
C GLU A 137 -11.85 -12.94 -4.37
N ILE A 138 -10.76 -13.70 -4.28
CA ILE A 138 -10.13 -14.04 -3.00
C ILE A 138 -9.65 -12.76 -2.29
N VAL A 139 -8.96 -11.88 -3.02
CA VAL A 139 -8.47 -10.59 -2.49
C VAL A 139 -9.63 -9.72 -2.03
N LEU A 140 -10.66 -9.56 -2.87
CA LEU A 140 -11.84 -8.75 -2.54
C LEU A 140 -12.56 -9.24 -1.28
N ASN A 141 -12.72 -10.54 -1.13
CA ASN A 141 -13.37 -11.12 0.05
C ASN A 141 -12.57 -10.84 1.32
N LYS A 142 -11.25 -10.97 1.27
CA LYS A 142 -10.35 -10.62 2.37
C LYS A 142 -10.44 -9.14 2.72
N TRP A 143 -10.40 -8.28 1.71
CA TRP A 143 -10.46 -6.83 1.88
C TRP A 143 -11.81 -6.36 2.42
N ARG A 144 -12.93 -6.93 1.96
CA ARG A 144 -14.27 -6.64 2.51
C ARG A 144 -14.39 -6.98 3.99
N ALA A 145 -13.88 -8.15 4.36
CA ALA A 145 -13.87 -8.56 5.76
C ALA A 145 -13.05 -7.59 6.63
N ARG A 146 -11.87 -7.21 6.16
CA ARG A 146 -11.00 -6.27 6.88
C ARG A 146 -11.57 -4.86 6.93
N ALA A 147 -12.10 -4.33 5.83
CA ALA A 147 -12.75 -3.02 5.77
C ALA A 147 -13.86 -2.88 6.81
N LYS A 148 -14.67 -3.95 6.97
CA LYS A 148 -15.72 -3.99 8.00
C LYS A 148 -15.15 -3.81 9.41
N HIS A 149 -14.03 -4.43 9.72
CA HIS A 149 -13.33 -4.24 11.02
C HIS A 149 -12.77 -2.82 11.16
N LEU A 150 -12.36 -2.19 10.06
CA LEU A 150 -11.89 -0.80 10.04
C LEU A 150 -13.04 0.22 10.01
N GLY A 151 -14.30 -0.23 10.05
CA GLY A 151 -15.48 0.64 10.16
C GLY A 151 -15.99 1.20 8.83
N PHE A 152 -15.67 0.58 7.69
CA PHE A 152 -16.21 0.99 6.38
C PHE A 152 -16.54 -0.20 5.49
N LYS A 153 -17.22 0.08 4.36
CA LYS A 153 -17.66 -0.95 3.40
C LYS A 153 -17.04 -0.69 2.02
N ILE A 154 -16.68 -1.76 1.35
CA ILE A 154 -16.34 -1.81 -0.08
C ILE A 154 -17.26 -2.75 -0.84
#